data_0248b90073477ad4db666da4b5ebda05
#
_entry.id   0248b90073477ad4db666da4b5ebda05
#
_cell.length_a   1.000
_cell.length_b   1.000
_cell.length_c   1.000
_cell.angle_alpha   90.00
_cell.angle_beta   90.00
_cell.angle_gamma   90.00
#
_symmetry.space_group_name_H-M   'P 1'
#
loop_
_entity.id
_entity.type
_entity.pdbx_description
1 polymer ?
#
loop_
_entity_poly.entity_id
_entity_poly.type
_entity_poly.pdbx_seq_one_letter_code
_entity_poly.pdbx_strand_id
1 'polypeptide(L)'
;MMEQIKQYEYVDLGLPSGLKWAKYNVGAEKETDYGYYFQWGSTKPNTADECIWENYKFYNSAKYSLTKYCTDSLYGLFGIVDSKTTLGTEDDAATQIMGSDWRMPTEAEFQELLDNTDNEWIEDFNGTGVNGRKFTSKTDTS
;
A
#
# COMPACT_ATOMS: atom_id res chain seq x y z
N MET A 1 -32.89 4.84 -4.70
CA MET A 1 -31.72 5.72 -4.76
C MET A 1 -30.49 4.87 -5.05
N MET A 2 -29.85 5.11 -6.18
CA MET A 2 -28.62 4.36 -6.49
C MET A 2 -27.44 5.02 -5.80
N GLU A 3 -26.70 4.24 -5.02
CA GLU A 3 -25.41 4.69 -4.49
C GLU A 3 -24.43 4.91 -5.65
N GLN A 4 -23.77 6.06 -5.65
CA GLN A 4 -22.68 6.30 -6.60
C GLN A 4 -21.46 5.51 -6.11
N ILE A 5 -21.01 4.56 -6.92
CA ILE A 5 -19.76 3.87 -6.67
C ILE A 5 -18.63 4.84 -7.05
N LYS A 6 -17.79 5.19 -6.07
CA LYS A 6 -16.62 6.02 -6.32
C LYS A 6 -15.66 5.26 -7.22
N GLN A 7 -15.29 5.89 -8.33
CA GLN A 7 -14.24 5.36 -9.21
C GLN A 7 -12.91 6.05 -8.87
N TYR A 8 -11.87 5.25 -8.80
CA TYR A 8 -10.52 5.72 -8.51
C TYR A 8 -9.71 5.83 -9.78
N GLU A 9 -8.97 6.92 -9.91
CA GLU A 9 -8.11 7.16 -11.06
C GLU A 9 -6.86 6.28 -11.00
N TYR A 10 -6.45 5.78 -12.15
CA TYR A 10 -5.21 5.03 -12.31
C TYR A 10 -4.34 5.65 -13.39
N VAL A 11 -3.07 5.29 -13.40
CA VAL A 11 -2.12 5.63 -14.45
C VAL A 11 -1.54 4.37 -15.06
N ASP A 12 -1.37 4.38 -16.38
CA ASP A 12 -0.64 3.36 -17.10
C ASP A 12 0.79 3.86 -17.31
N LEU A 13 1.72 3.25 -16.60
CA LEU A 13 3.13 3.66 -16.63
C LEU A 13 3.95 2.89 -17.68
N GLY A 14 3.31 2.04 -18.48
CA GLY A 14 3.99 1.23 -19.49
C GLY A 14 4.88 0.15 -18.88
N LEU A 15 4.51 -0.39 -17.73
CA LEU A 15 5.29 -1.42 -17.05
C LEU A 15 5.26 -2.75 -17.82
N PRO A 16 6.33 -3.56 -17.76
CA PRO A 16 6.38 -4.85 -18.46
C PRO A 16 5.22 -5.79 -18.12
N SER A 17 4.75 -5.78 -16.89
CA SER A 17 3.59 -6.60 -16.46
C SER A 17 2.25 -6.10 -16.98
N GLY A 18 2.18 -4.85 -17.45
CA GLY A 18 0.92 -4.18 -17.78
C GLY A 18 0.15 -3.69 -16.55
N LEU A 19 0.72 -3.83 -15.35
CA LEU A 19 0.09 -3.38 -14.12
C LEU A 19 -0.10 -1.87 -14.13
N LYS A 20 -1.27 -1.43 -13.71
CA LYS A 20 -1.60 -0.01 -13.57
C LYS A 20 -1.57 0.37 -12.11
N TRP A 21 -1.21 1.61 -11.83
CA TRP A 21 -1.07 2.11 -10.46
C TRP A 21 -2.11 3.18 -10.17
N ALA A 22 -2.52 3.26 -8.92
CA ALA A 22 -3.37 4.36 -8.47
C ALA A 22 -2.64 5.69 -8.68
N LYS A 23 -3.37 6.70 -9.12
CA LYS A 23 -2.84 8.05 -9.31
C LYS A 23 -2.42 8.68 -7.99
N TYR A 24 -3.14 8.36 -6.91
CA TYR A 24 -2.91 8.88 -5.56
C TYR A 24 -2.85 7.74 -4.56
N ASN A 25 -2.27 8.01 -3.40
CA ASN A 25 -2.26 7.05 -2.30
C ASN A 25 -3.68 6.75 -1.80
N VAL A 26 -3.86 5.59 -1.18
CA VAL A 26 -5.16 5.21 -0.59
C VAL A 26 -5.62 6.28 0.39
N GLY A 27 -6.83 6.80 0.19
CA GLY A 27 -7.40 7.87 1.00
C GLY A 27 -7.08 9.28 0.54
N ALA A 28 -6.16 9.43 -0.41
CA ALA A 28 -5.85 10.73 -1.02
C ALA A 28 -6.85 11.07 -2.12
N GLU A 29 -7.16 12.35 -2.25
CA GLU A 29 -8.05 12.87 -3.30
C GLU A 29 -7.29 13.70 -4.34
N LYS A 30 -6.07 14.07 -4.03
CA LYS A 30 -5.18 14.85 -4.90
C LYS A 30 -3.72 14.47 -4.64
N GLU A 31 -2.87 14.87 -5.56
CA GLU A 31 -1.44 14.52 -5.55
C GLU A 31 -0.66 15.03 -4.34
N THR A 32 -1.14 16.08 -3.66
CA THR A 32 -0.52 16.63 -2.46
C THR A 32 -0.99 16.01 -1.17
N ASP A 33 -1.96 15.11 -1.22
CA ASP A 33 -2.42 14.38 -0.05
C ASP A 33 -1.54 13.16 0.20
N TYR A 34 -1.14 12.94 1.45
CA TYR A 34 -0.40 11.72 1.80
C TYR A 34 -1.29 10.48 1.85
N GLY A 35 -2.59 10.65 1.98
CA GLY A 35 -3.53 9.54 2.15
C GLY A 35 -3.57 9.02 3.59
N TYR A 36 -4.11 7.81 3.73
CA TYR A 36 -4.20 7.15 5.03
C TYR A 36 -2.93 6.37 5.35
N TYR A 37 -2.65 6.19 6.63
CA TYR A 37 -1.58 5.32 7.11
C TYR A 37 -2.14 3.96 7.51
N PHE A 38 -1.48 2.89 7.10
CA PHE A 38 -1.85 1.52 7.42
C PHE A 38 -0.63 0.74 7.89
N GLN A 39 -0.82 -0.05 8.93
CA GLN A 39 0.11 -1.15 9.15
C GLN A 39 -0.19 -2.25 8.13
N TRP A 40 0.83 -2.95 7.68
CA TRP A 40 0.69 -3.98 6.66
C TRP A 40 -0.32 -5.05 7.07
N GLY A 41 -1.35 -5.26 6.25
CA GLY A 41 -2.45 -6.18 6.55
C GLY A 41 -3.58 -5.56 7.38
N SER A 42 -3.46 -4.30 7.80
CA SER A 42 -4.57 -3.57 8.43
C SER A 42 -5.39 -2.85 7.37
N THR A 43 -6.70 -2.87 7.54
CA THR A 43 -7.65 -2.20 6.64
C THR A 43 -8.28 -0.97 7.27
N LYS A 44 -7.95 -0.71 8.54
CA LYS A 44 -8.41 0.46 9.28
C LYS A 44 -7.38 1.59 9.14
N PRO A 45 -7.79 2.77 8.66
CA PRO A 45 -6.90 3.93 8.64
C PRO A 45 -6.42 4.31 10.04
N ASN A 46 -5.13 4.59 10.16
CA ASN A 46 -4.50 5.03 11.40
C ASN A 46 -3.81 6.38 11.17
N THR A 47 -3.40 7.03 12.27
CA THR A 47 -2.38 8.06 12.22
C THR A 47 -0.99 7.42 12.23
N ALA A 48 0.05 8.19 11.88
CA ALA A 48 1.42 7.66 11.92
C ALA A 48 1.80 7.17 13.33
N ASP A 49 1.37 7.88 14.36
CA ASP A 49 1.68 7.53 15.76
C ASP A 49 0.98 6.26 16.25
N GLU A 50 -0.11 5.88 15.60
CA GLU A 50 -0.84 4.65 15.93
C GLU A 50 -0.20 3.40 15.29
N CYS A 51 0.71 3.56 14.35
CA CYS A 51 1.39 2.46 13.66
C CYS A 51 2.54 1.89 14.51
N ILE A 52 2.20 1.30 15.65
CA ILE A 52 3.14 0.68 16.59
C ILE A 52 2.81 -0.80 16.76
N TRP A 53 3.77 -1.59 17.26
CA TRP A 53 3.61 -3.05 17.41
C TRP A 53 2.41 -3.42 18.28
N GLU A 54 2.17 -2.70 19.36
CA GLU A 54 1.08 -2.95 20.29
C GLU A 54 -0.30 -2.84 19.62
N ASN A 55 -0.40 -2.03 18.56
CA ASN A 55 -1.64 -1.84 17.80
C ASN A 55 -1.73 -2.74 16.58
N TYR A 56 -0.68 -3.53 16.29
CA TYR A 56 -0.65 -4.35 15.09
C TYR A 56 -1.64 -5.52 15.19
N LYS A 57 -2.54 -5.60 14.22
CA LYS A 57 -3.65 -6.55 14.15
C LYS A 57 -3.21 -8.01 14.32
N PHE A 58 -2.06 -8.39 13.78
CA PHE A 58 -1.54 -9.76 13.77
C PHE A 58 -0.41 -9.97 14.78
N TYR A 59 -0.32 -9.13 15.78
CA TYR A 59 0.70 -9.23 16.81
C TYR A 59 0.08 -9.52 18.17
N ASN A 60 0.59 -10.58 18.82
CA ASN A 60 0.25 -10.91 20.21
C ASN A 60 1.32 -10.32 21.11
N SER A 61 1.04 -9.21 21.76
CA SER A 61 2.00 -8.48 22.59
C SER A 61 2.43 -9.27 23.83
N ALA A 62 1.54 -10.09 24.38
CA ALA A 62 1.85 -10.91 25.56
C ALA A 62 2.85 -12.04 25.26
N LYS A 63 2.89 -12.49 24.02
CA LYS A 63 3.77 -13.57 23.57
C LYS A 63 4.87 -13.09 22.62
N TYR A 64 4.89 -11.78 22.29
CA TYR A 64 5.84 -11.20 21.34
C TYR A 64 5.90 -11.95 20.01
N SER A 65 4.75 -12.31 19.45
CA SER A 65 4.67 -13.22 18.32
C SER A 65 3.56 -12.85 17.35
N LEU A 66 3.71 -13.31 16.10
CA LEU A 66 2.76 -13.06 15.01
C LEU A 66 1.68 -14.14 14.97
N THR A 67 0.46 -13.74 14.70
CA THR A 67 -0.71 -14.63 14.59
C THR A 67 -1.08 -14.95 13.13
N LYS A 68 -0.54 -14.22 12.16
CA LYS A 68 -0.78 -14.40 10.72
C LYS A 68 0.39 -13.85 9.91
N TYR A 69 0.54 -14.31 8.68
CA TYR A 69 1.61 -13.89 7.78
C TYR A 69 3.01 -14.10 8.37
N CYS A 70 3.19 -15.24 8.97
CA CYS A 70 4.43 -15.61 9.60
C CYS A 70 5.12 -16.73 8.83
N THR A 71 6.38 -16.52 8.47
CA THR A 71 7.19 -17.48 7.71
C THR A 71 8.27 -18.14 8.53
N ASP A 72 8.52 -17.67 9.76
CA ASP A 72 9.56 -18.19 10.63
C ASP A 72 8.94 -18.57 11.99
N SER A 73 9.10 -19.83 12.38
CA SER A 73 8.56 -20.36 13.65
C SER A 73 9.07 -19.63 14.88
N LEU A 74 10.24 -19.00 14.80
CA LEU A 74 10.79 -18.20 15.90
C LEU A 74 9.86 -17.02 16.26
N TYR A 75 9.17 -16.48 15.28
CA TYR A 75 8.28 -15.32 15.44
C TYR A 75 6.79 -15.68 15.45
N GLY A 76 6.45 -16.93 15.19
CA GLY A 76 5.06 -17.39 15.18
C GLY A 76 4.51 -17.69 16.57
N LEU A 77 3.25 -17.33 16.81
CA LEU A 77 2.56 -17.68 18.06
C LEU A 77 2.53 -19.20 18.21
N PHE A 78 3.07 -19.70 19.32
CA PHE A 78 3.28 -21.14 19.57
C PHE A 78 4.11 -21.84 18.49
N GLY A 79 4.98 -21.12 17.79
CA GLY A 79 5.80 -21.67 16.72
C GLY A 79 5.04 -21.98 15.43
N ILE A 80 3.80 -21.52 15.31
CA ILE A 80 2.96 -21.78 14.15
C ILE A 80 3.31 -20.80 13.03
N VAL A 81 3.47 -21.32 11.81
CA VAL A 81 3.69 -20.53 10.60
C VAL A 81 2.62 -20.85 9.57
N ASP A 82 2.16 -19.84 8.83
CA ASP A 82 1.25 -20.02 7.70
C ASP A 82 1.96 -19.84 6.35
N SER A 83 3.21 -19.40 6.37
CA SER A 83 4.05 -19.16 5.20
C SER A 83 3.44 -18.21 4.16
N LYS A 84 2.51 -17.38 4.58
CA LYS A 84 1.86 -16.39 3.72
C LYS A 84 2.69 -15.12 3.64
N THR A 85 2.98 -14.69 2.43
CA THR A 85 3.76 -13.46 2.15
C THR A 85 2.98 -12.43 1.35
N THR A 86 1.78 -12.80 0.88
CA THR A 86 0.89 -11.92 0.12
C THR A 86 -0.42 -11.75 0.89
N LEU A 87 -0.91 -10.51 0.96
CA LEU A 87 -2.16 -10.22 1.67
C LEU A 87 -3.35 -10.94 1.04
N GLY A 88 -4.19 -11.54 1.88
CA GLY A 88 -5.53 -11.93 1.49
C GLY A 88 -6.40 -10.69 1.26
N THR A 89 -7.47 -10.83 0.50
CA THR A 89 -8.36 -9.71 0.17
C THR A 89 -8.98 -9.06 1.40
N GLU A 90 -9.24 -9.83 2.43
CA GLU A 90 -9.80 -9.36 3.71
C GLU A 90 -8.83 -8.47 4.50
N ASP A 91 -7.55 -8.58 4.23
CA ASP A 91 -6.48 -7.84 4.93
C ASP A 91 -5.82 -6.78 4.03
N ASP A 92 -6.35 -6.59 2.84
CA ASP A 92 -5.81 -5.66 1.86
C ASP A 92 -6.57 -4.34 1.92
N ALA A 93 -5.90 -3.28 2.39
CA ALA A 93 -6.52 -1.97 2.55
C ALA A 93 -7.01 -1.39 1.22
N ALA A 94 -6.26 -1.56 0.14
CA ALA A 94 -6.67 -1.07 -1.18
C ALA A 94 -7.94 -1.79 -1.65
N THR A 95 -8.00 -3.10 -1.51
CA THR A 95 -9.19 -3.89 -1.86
C THR A 95 -10.40 -3.47 -1.04
N GLN A 96 -10.24 -3.32 0.26
CA GLN A 96 -11.35 -3.01 1.16
C GLN A 96 -11.87 -1.58 1.02
N ILE A 97 -11.00 -0.63 0.70
CA ILE A 97 -11.37 0.79 0.60
C ILE A 97 -11.74 1.18 -0.84
N MET A 98 -10.99 0.67 -1.82
CA MET A 98 -11.13 1.10 -3.22
C MET A 98 -11.93 0.11 -4.08
N GLY A 99 -12.17 -1.10 -3.60
CA GLY A 99 -12.91 -2.13 -4.32
C GLY A 99 -12.05 -3.26 -4.86
N SER A 100 -12.70 -4.31 -5.37
CA SER A 100 -12.05 -5.58 -5.75
C SER A 100 -11.08 -5.47 -6.94
N ASP A 101 -11.13 -4.39 -7.70
CA ASP A 101 -10.19 -4.15 -8.80
C ASP A 101 -8.83 -3.63 -8.32
N TRP A 102 -8.72 -3.34 -7.03
CA TRP A 102 -7.55 -2.75 -6.42
C TRP A 102 -6.95 -3.67 -5.36
N ARG A 103 -5.65 -3.64 -5.24
CA ARG A 103 -4.93 -4.37 -4.19
C ARG A 103 -3.59 -3.70 -3.88
N MET A 104 -3.03 -4.03 -2.75
CA MET A 104 -1.67 -3.61 -2.41
C MET A 104 -0.67 -4.31 -3.33
N PRO A 105 0.39 -3.62 -3.77
CA PRO A 105 1.43 -4.25 -4.57
C PRO A 105 2.23 -5.26 -3.76
N THR A 106 2.76 -6.26 -4.46
CA THR A 106 3.79 -7.14 -3.90
C THR A 106 5.16 -6.44 -3.95
N GLU A 107 6.13 -6.97 -3.24
CA GLU A 107 7.51 -6.47 -3.29
C GLU A 107 8.06 -6.45 -4.71
N ALA A 108 7.84 -7.53 -5.47
CA ALA A 108 8.29 -7.63 -6.85
C ALA A 108 7.64 -6.58 -7.77
N GLU A 109 6.37 -6.30 -7.56
CA GLU A 109 5.65 -5.27 -8.32
C GLU A 109 6.14 -3.87 -7.98
N PHE A 110 6.43 -3.60 -6.71
CA PHE A 110 7.01 -2.33 -6.31
C PHE A 110 8.42 -2.16 -6.89
N GLN A 111 9.22 -3.24 -6.93
CA GLN A 111 10.53 -3.22 -7.57
C GLN A 111 10.42 -2.95 -9.07
N GLU A 112 9.43 -3.56 -9.75
CA GLU A 112 9.15 -3.26 -11.16
C GLU A 112 8.86 -1.77 -11.37
N LEU A 113 8.07 -1.17 -10.50
CA LEU A 113 7.79 0.27 -10.54
C LEU A 113 9.07 1.10 -10.45
N LEU A 114 9.93 0.78 -9.48
CA LEU A 114 11.19 1.48 -9.27
C LEU A 114 12.12 1.36 -10.48
N ASP A 115 12.21 0.17 -11.07
CA ASP A 115 13.16 -0.13 -12.13
C ASP A 115 12.71 0.39 -13.50
N ASN A 116 11.41 0.54 -13.73
CA ASN A 116 10.84 0.83 -15.05
C ASN A 116 10.18 2.20 -15.16
N THR A 117 10.36 3.05 -14.17
CA THR A 117 9.90 4.45 -14.22
C THR A 117 11.05 5.40 -13.93
N ASP A 118 10.90 6.63 -14.39
CA ASP A 118 11.72 7.74 -13.90
C ASP A 118 11.13 8.18 -12.56
N ASN A 119 11.92 8.11 -11.50
CA ASN A 119 11.43 8.50 -10.18
C ASN A 119 12.44 9.41 -9.49
N GLU A 120 11.90 10.41 -8.80
CA GLU A 120 12.71 11.40 -8.11
C GLU A 120 12.02 11.85 -6.83
N TRP A 121 12.83 12.20 -5.85
CA TRP A 121 12.36 12.86 -4.64
C TRP A 121 12.14 14.34 -4.94
N ILE A 122 10.96 14.85 -4.64
CA ILE A 122 10.61 16.25 -4.85
C ILE A 122 10.32 16.89 -3.50
N GLU A 123 11.00 17.98 -3.21
CA GLU A 123 10.72 18.84 -2.07
C GLU A 123 9.82 19.97 -2.51
N ASP A 124 8.90 20.37 -1.65
CA ASP A 124 7.99 21.50 -1.87
C ASP A 124 7.31 21.44 -3.24
N PHE A 125 6.59 20.34 -3.50
CA PHE A 125 5.91 20.09 -4.77
C PHE A 125 5.03 21.29 -5.18
N ASN A 126 5.39 21.94 -6.29
CA ASN A 126 4.68 23.11 -6.83
C ASN A 126 4.40 24.23 -5.80
N GLY A 127 5.28 24.44 -4.83
CA GLY A 127 5.12 25.46 -3.79
C GLY A 127 4.06 25.15 -2.75
N THR A 128 3.68 23.88 -2.60
CA THR A 128 2.66 23.43 -1.64
C THR A 128 3.20 23.11 -0.25
N GLY A 129 4.52 23.04 -0.09
CA GLY A 129 5.18 22.57 1.13
C GLY A 129 5.16 21.05 1.31
N VAL A 130 4.70 20.30 0.33
CA VAL A 130 4.57 18.84 0.40
C VAL A 130 5.74 18.18 -0.29
N ASN A 131 6.38 17.24 0.41
CA ASN A 131 7.49 16.44 -0.10
C ASN A 131 7.01 15.04 -0.48
N GLY A 132 7.61 14.45 -1.51
CA GLY A 132 7.26 13.11 -1.93
C GLY A 132 8.09 12.60 -3.08
N ARG A 133 7.85 11.36 -3.47
CA ARG A 133 8.49 10.75 -4.64
C ARG A 133 7.50 10.73 -5.81
N LYS A 134 7.96 11.25 -6.94
CA LYS A 134 7.19 11.28 -8.19
C LYS A 134 7.69 10.17 -9.11
N PHE A 135 6.75 9.39 -9.61
CA PHE A 135 7.00 8.35 -10.62
C PHE A 135 6.43 8.80 -11.96
N THR A 136 7.25 8.72 -13.00
CA THR A 136 6.86 9.14 -14.35
C THR A 136 7.14 8.02 -15.34
N SER A 137 6.21 7.79 -16.28
CA SER A 137 6.42 6.80 -17.33
C SER A 137 7.61 7.17 -18.21
N LYS A 138 8.44 6.18 -18.52
CA LYS A 138 9.53 6.32 -19.50
C LYS A 138 9.02 6.32 -20.94
N THR A 139 7.83 5.82 -21.17
CA THR A 139 7.25 5.63 -22.51
C THR A 139 6.27 6.74 -22.88
N ASP A 140 5.75 7.46 -21.91
CA ASP A 140 4.84 8.57 -22.13
C ASP A 140 5.64 9.86 -22.23
N THR A 141 5.65 10.46 -23.40
CA THR A 141 6.36 11.71 -23.69
C THR A 141 5.41 12.91 -23.79
N SER A 142 4.12 12.70 -23.58
CA SER A 142 3.11 13.77 -23.68
C SER A 142 3.04 14.63 -22.42
#